data_844f4c049932f66998d5248dee454d53
#
_entry.id   844f4c049932f66998d5248dee454d53
#
_cell.length_a   1.000
_cell.length_b   1.000
_cell.length_c   1.000
_cell.angle_alpha   90.00
_cell.angle_beta   90.00
_cell.angle_gamma   90.00
#
_symmetry.space_group_name_H-M   'P 1'
#
loop_
_entity.id
_entity.type
_entity.pdbx_description
1 polymer ?
#
loop_
_entity_poly.entity_id
_entity_poly.type
_entity_poly.pdbx_seq_one_letter_code
_entity_poly.pdbx_strand_id
1 'polypeptide(L)'
;CSAVGTGGTVSGLSKFAQPHQKIIGFKAVKDNSLENRIKNLSKKDNFTLVDASDGGFGKITDENVRFINEFYQYFGIVLEPVYTGKMLRKIFEMIEDDYFPANSKILAFHTGGLQGIVGANEMLKKKNRNLILLHDKN
;
A
#
# COMPACT_ATOMS: atom_id res chain seq x y z
N CYS A 1 7.76 3.55 -4.30
CA CYS A 1 6.86 2.59 -3.65
C CYS A 1 5.45 2.72 -4.19
N SER A 2 4.82 1.60 -4.51
CA SER A 2 3.43 1.56 -4.94
C SER A 2 2.76 0.28 -4.43
N ALA A 3 1.47 0.36 -4.11
CA ALA A 3 0.66 -0.82 -3.83
C ALA A 3 0.42 -1.64 -5.10
N VAL A 4 0.30 -2.94 -4.94
CA VAL A 4 0.16 -3.88 -6.07
C VAL A 4 -1.10 -4.73 -5.91
N GLY A 5 -2.00 -4.58 -6.87
CA GLY A 5 -3.09 -5.53 -7.13
C GLY A 5 -2.77 -6.38 -8.35
N THR A 6 -3.00 -5.86 -9.54
CA THR A 6 -2.72 -6.56 -10.82
C THR A 6 -1.27 -6.39 -11.30
N GLY A 7 -0.53 -5.42 -10.78
CA GLY A 7 0.85 -5.13 -11.16
C GLY A 7 1.03 -4.06 -12.23
N GLY A 8 -0.05 -3.46 -12.73
CA GLY A 8 0.03 -2.47 -13.81
C GLY A 8 0.82 -1.22 -13.44
N THR A 9 0.53 -0.61 -12.30
CA THR A 9 1.22 0.61 -11.83
C THR A 9 2.71 0.37 -11.61
N VAL A 10 3.07 -0.69 -10.90
CA VAL A 10 4.48 -1.06 -10.65
C VAL A 10 5.20 -1.40 -11.95
N SER A 11 4.54 -2.05 -12.91
CA SER A 11 5.12 -2.31 -14.22
C SER A 11 5.48 -1.03 -14.98
N GLY A 12 4.59 -0.03 -14.93
CA GLY A 12 4.85 1.29 -15.52
C GLY A 12 6.01 2.01 -14.83
N LEU A 13 6.01 2.03 -13.50
CA LEU A 13 7.10 2.64 -12.71
C LEU A 13 8.44 1.95 -13.00
N SER A 14 8.47 0.62 -13.02
CA SER A 14 9.66 -0.17 -13.35
C SER A 14 10.17 0.15 -14.76
N LYS A 15 9.27 0.22 -15.74
CA LYS A 15 9.62 0.48 -17.14
C LYS A 15 10.32 1.83 -17.34
N PHE A 16 9.86 2.86 -16.66
CA PHE A 16 10.32 4.23 -16.82
C PHE A 16 11.25 4.73 -15.71
N ALA A 17 11.59 3.88 -14.73
CA ALA A 17 12.52 4.26 -13.67
C ALA A 17 13.93 4.54 -14.21
N GLN A 18 14.57 5.53 -13.61
CA GLN A 18 15.97 5.86 -13.88
C GLN A 18 16.89 4.78 -13.29
N PRO A 19 18.13 4.60 -13.79
CA PRO A 19 19.03 3.54 -13.33
C PRO A 19 19.34 3.54 -11.83
N HIS A 20 19.30 4.71 -11.18
CA HIS A 20 19.56 4.84 -9.74
C HIS A 20 18.31 4.65 -8.87
N GLN A 21 17.13 4.55 -9.46
CA GLN A 21 15.87 4.37 -8.75
C GLN A 21 15.59 2.89 -8.54
N LYS A 22 15.10 2.56 -7.35
CA LYS A 22 14.60 1.22 -7.00
C LYS A 22 13.09 1.27 -6.84
N ILE A 23 12.41 0.32 -7.43
CA ILE A 23 10.96 0.21 -7.35
C ILE A 23 10.61 -0.87 -6.33
N ILE A 24 9.75 -0.55 -5.38
CA ILE A 24 9.21 -1.52 -4.42
C ILE A 24 7.69 -1.56 -4.59
N GLY A 25 7.19 -2.74 -4.92
CA GLY A 25 5.77 -3.04 -5.02
C GLY A 25 5.28 -3.75 -3.75
N PHE A 26 4.24 -3.23 -3.12
CA PHE A 26 3.63 -3.79 -1.92
C PHE A 26 2.40 -4.59 -2.29
N LYS A 27 2.51 -5.92 -2.26
CA LYS A 27 1.42 -6.81 -2.68
C LYS A 27 0.26 -6.76 -1.69
N ALA A 28 -0.90 -6.34 -2.18
CA ALA A 28 -2.16 -6.43 -1.44
C ALA A 28 -2.85 -7.79 -1.63
N VAL A 29 -2.34 -8.61 -2.54
CA VAL A 29 -2.86 -9.93 -2.89
C VAL A 29 -1.79 -11.00 -2.73
N LYS A 30 -2.21 -12.22 -2.42
CA LYS A 30 -1.34 -13.40 -2.45
C LYS A 30 -1.38 -14.02 -3.85
N ASP A 31 -0.51 -13.55 -4.72
CA ASP A 31 -0.40 -14.03 -6.10
C ASP A 31 1.07 -14.22 -6.46
N ASN A 32 1.49 -15.47 -6.64
CA ASN A 32 2.86 -15.83 -6.98
C ASN A 32 3.22 -15.53 -8.45
N SER A 33 2.24 -15.23 -9.29
CA SER A 33 2.47 -14.90 -10.70
C SER A 33 2.83 -13.43 -10.95
N LEU A 34 2.70 -12.56 -9.93
CA LEU A 34 2.89 -11.11 -10.07
C LEU A 34 4.29 -10.74 -10.55
N GLU A 35 5.33 -11.38 -10.03
CA GLU A 35 6.70 -11.08 -10.43
C GLU A 35 6.91 -11.28 -11.93
N ASN A 36 6.51 -12.44 -12.46
CA ASN A 36 6.62 -12.74 -13.89
C ASN A 36 5.75 -11.80 -14.73
N ARG A 37 4.55 -11.49 -14.27
CA ARG A 37 3.66 -10.55 -14.96
C ARG A 37 4.29 -9.17 -15.07
N ILE A 38 4.86 -8.65 -13.99
CA ILE A 38 5.51 -7.33 -13.97
C ILE A 38 6.75 -7.33 -14.87
N LYS A 39 7.60 -8.37 -14.80
CA LYS A 39 8.75 -8.52 -15.70
C LYS A 39 8.34 -8.54 -17.18
N ASN A 40 7.27 -9.25 -17.51
CA ASN A 40 6.76 -9.32 -18.88
C ASN A 40 6.22 -7.98 -19.39
N LEU A 41 5.55 -7.21 -18.52
CA LEU A 41 5.00 -5.89 -18.88
C LEU A 41 6.06 -4.80 -18.94
N SER A 42 6.95 -4.75 -17.96
CA SER A 42 7.99 -3.71 -17.87
C SER A 42 9.19 -3.99 -18.75
N LYS A 43 9.46 -5.26 -19.08
CA LYS A 43 10.69 -5.74 -19.69
C LYS A 43 11.95 -5.42 -18.87
N LYS A 44 11.79 -5.28 -17.55
CA LYS A 44 12.87 -4.96 -16.61
C LYS A 44 12.76 -5.81 -15.34
N ASP A 45 13.85 -5.87 -14.59
CA ASP A 45 13.99 -6.57 -13.33
C ASP A 45 14.60 -5.64 -12.25
N ASN A 46 14.13 -4.40 -12.19
CA ASN A 46 14.59 -3.33 -11.29
C ASN A 46 13.62 -3.07 -10.14
N PHE A 47 12.80 -4.05 -9.80
CA PHE A 47 11.80 -3.94 -8.75
C PHE A 47 11.93 -5.08 -7.74
N THR A 48 11.40 -4.83 -6.54
CA THR A 48 11.23 -5.81 -5.47
C THR A 48 9.76 -5.86 -5.07
N LEU A 49 9.23 -7.05 -4.78
CA LEU A 49 7.88 -7.21 -4.26
C LEU A 49 7.93 -7.57 -2.77
N VAL A 50 7.14 -6.86 -1.98
CA VAL A 50 6.99 -7.07 -0.53
C VAL A 50 5.55 -7.48 -0.25
N ASP A 51 5.35 -8.50 0.58
CA ASP A 51 4.01 -8.90 1.01
C ASP A 51 3.45 -7.87 2.01
N ALA A 52 2.34 -7.26 1.66
CA ALA A 52 1.55 -6.36 2.50
C ALA A 52 0.07 -6.78 2.53
N SER A 53 -0.22 -8.03 2.23
CA SER A 53 -1.61 -8.50 2.09
C SER A 53 -2.38 -8.64 3.41
N ASP A 54 -1.69 -8.64 4.55
CA ASP A 54 -2.30 -8.87 5.88
C ASP A 54 -3.12 -10.17 5.96
N GLY A 55 -2.64 -11.20 5.27
CA GLY A 55 -3.32 -12.49 5.20
C GLY A 55 -4.27 -12.68 4.01
N GLY A 56 -4.47 -11.66 3.17
CA GLY A 56 -5.23 -11.78 1.94
C GLY A 56 -5.82 -10.48 1.42
N PHE A 57 -6.25 -10.51 0.16
CA PHE A 57 -6.91 -9.38 -0.49
C PHE A 57 -8.19 -8.99 0.26
N GLY A 58 -8.37 -7.69 0.46
CA GLY A 58 -9.55 -7.14 1.13
C GLY A 58 -9.64 -7.40 2.64
N LYS A 59 -8.71 -8.17 3.21
CA LYS A 59 -8.66 -8.38 4.66
C LYS A 59 -8.23 -7.09 5.36
N ILE A 60 -9.00 -6.65 6.34
CA ILE A 60 -8.76 -5.43 7.11
C ILE A 60 -8.49 -5.80 8.56
N THR A 61 -7.27 -5.54 9.05
CA THR A 61 -6.89 -5.78 10.44
C THR A 61 -7.17 -4.55 11.30
N ASP A 62 -7.37 -4.74 12.60
CA ASP A 62 -7.54 -3.62 13.55
C ASP A 62 -6.28 -2.77 13.62
N GLU A 63 -5.12 -3.38 13.47
CA GLU A 63 -3.84 -2.69 13.40
C GLU A 63 -3.77 -1.75 12.19
N ASN A 64 -4.24 -2.20 11.03
CA ASN A 64 -4.29 -1.35 9.83
C ASN A 64 -5.28 -0.19 9.99
N VAL A 65 -6.45 -0.43 10.57
CA VAL A 65 -7.43 0.63 10.86
C VAL A 65 -6.82 1.69 11.80
N ARG A 66 -6.16 1.26 12.86
CA ARG A 66 -5.48 2.16 13.80
C ARG A 66 -4.41 2.98 13.09
N PHE A 67 -3.55 2.35 12.31
CA PHE A 67 -2.52 3.04 11.54
C PHE A 67 -3.10 4.10 10.60
N ILE A 68 -4.16 3.77 9.85
CA ILE A 68 -4.82 4.70 8.93
C ILE A 68 -5.35 5.92 9.68
N ASN A 69 -5.98 5.71 10.84
CA ASN A 69 -6.52 6.80 11.64
C ASN A 69 -5.42 7.69 12.24
N GLU A 70 -4.36 7.10 12.77
CA GLU A 70 -3.19 7.82 13.29
C GLU A 70 -2.49 8.60 12.17
N PHE A 71 -2.30 7.98 11.00
CA PHE A 71 -1.70 8.64 9.85
C PHE A 71 -2.49 9.88 9.42
N TYR A 72 -3.81 9.77 9.40
CA TYR A 72 -4.66 10.92 9.12
C TYR A 72 -4.51 12.04 10.18
N GLN A 73 -4.47 11.68 11.46
CA GLN A 73 -4.31 12.66 12.54
C GLN A 73 -2.98 13.41 12.45
N TYR A 74 -1.89 12.72 12.06
CA TYR A 74 -0.57 13.34 11.94
C TYR A 74 -0.38 14.15 10.66
N PHE A 75 -0.84 13.62 9.53
CA PHE A 75 -0.50 14.15 8.21
C PHE A 75 -1.67 14.78 7.45
N GLY A 76 -2.89 14.62 7.92
CA GLY A 76 -4.09 15.09 7.23
C GLY A 76 -4.40 14.35 5.92
N ILE A 77 -3.78 13.20 5.69
CA ILE A 77 -3.92 12.41 4.47
C ILE A 77 -4.74 11.16 4.78
N VAL A 78 -5.85 10.98 4.06
CA VAL A 78 -6.72 9.81 4.19
C VAL A 78 -6.15 8.66 3.37
N LEU A 79 -6.04 7.47 3.98
CA LEU A 79 -5.64 6.23 3.32
C LEU A 79 -6.81 5.26 3.29
N GLU A 80 -6.91 4.47 2.24
CA GLU A 80 -7.89 3.39 2.18
C GLU A 80 -7.28 2.06 2.67
N PRO A 81 -8.09 1.11 3.15
CA PRO A 81 -7.56 -0.03 3.91
C PRO A 81 -7.03 -1.20 3.06
N VAL A 82 -7.29 -1.23 1.75
CA VAL A 82 -6.95 -2.38 0.91
C VAL A 82 -5.54 -2.28 0.31
N TYR A 83 -5.18 -1.09 -0.16
CA TYR A 83 -3.92 -0.84 -0.89
C TYR A 83 -3.01 0.15 -0.17
N THR A 84 -3.40 1.43 -0.11
CA THR A 84 -2.52 2.51 0.35
C THR A 84 -2.24 2.45 1.85
N GLY A 85 -3.22 2.08 2.66
CA GLY A 85 -3.04 1.89 4.10
C GLY A 85 -2.06 0.77 4.41
N LYS A 86 -2.21 -0.39 3.76
CA LYS A 86 -1.31 -1.53 3.92
C LYS A 86 0.11 -1.20 3.45
N MET A 87 0.23 -0.54 2.31
CA MET A 87 1.53 -0.12 1.78
C MET A 87 2.27 0.80 2.74
N LEU A 88 1.62 1.89 3.18
CA LEU A 88 2.28 2.86 4.05
C LEU A 88 2.61 2.29 5.42
N ARG A 89 1.72 1.49 6.02
CA ARG A 89 2.04 0.79 7.25
C ARG A 89 3.28 -0.09 7.10
N LYS A 90 3.37 -0.84 6.01
CA LYS A 90 4.53 -1.68 5.73
C LYS A 90 5.81 -0.88 5.50
N ILE A 91 5.74 0.27 4.84
CA ILE A 91 6.89 1.18 4.68
C ILE A 91 7.38 1.65 6.05
N PHE A 92 6.49 2.05 6.96
CA PHE A 92 6.87 2.47 8.32
C PHE A 92 7.53 1.34 9.10
N GLU A 93 6.98 0.11 9.05
CA GLU A 93 7.62 -1.07 9.66
C GLU A 93 9.03 -1.28 9.09
N MET A 94 9.20 -1.18 7.77
CA MET A 94 10.50 -1.35 7.11
C MET A 94 11.50 -0.25 7.50
N ILE A 95 11.03 0.97 7.76
CA ILE A 95 11.87 2.07 8.28
C ILE A 95 12.33 1.73 9.70
N GLU A 96 11.45 1.26 10.56
CA GLU A 96 11.76 0.83 11.93
C GLU A 96 12.75 -0.34 11.96
N ASP A 97 12.69 -1.22 10.97
CA ASP A 97 13.59 -2.38 10.81
C ASP A 97 14.91 -2.03 10.07
N ASP A 98 15.22 -0.75 9.87
CA ASP A 98 16.42 -0.28 9.17
C ASP A 98 16.61 -0.86 7.75
N TYR A 99 15.53 -1.20 7.07
CA TYR A 99 15.57 -1.75 5.72
C TYR A 99 16.15 -0.77 4.70
N PHE A 100 15.84 0.51 4.85
CA PHE A 100 16.32 1.54 3.93
C PHE A 100 17.65 2.11 4.40
N PRO A 101 18.62 2.30 3.47
CA PRO A 101 19.86 3.00 3.80
C PRO A 101 19.59 4.40 4.39
N ALA A 102 20.49 4.86 5.26
CA ALA A 102 20.40 6.22 5.82
C ALA A 102 20.31 7.28 4.70
N ASN A 103 19.49 8.30 4.92
CA ASN A 103 19.21 9.39 3.97
C ASN A 103 18.52 8.95 2.67
N SER A 104 17.88 7.77 2.65
CA SER A 104 17.04 7.37 1.52
C SER A 104 15.87 8.33 1.33
N LYS A 105 15.58 8.65 0.08
CA LYS A 105 14.35 9.36 -0.31
C LYS A 105 13.30 8.34 -0.74
N ILE A 106 12.21 8.27 0.01
CA ILE A 106 11.12 7.33 -0.25
C ILE A 106 9.96 8.09 -0.86
N LEU A 107 9.63 7.77 -2.11
CA LEU A 107 8.43 8.27 -2.77
C LEU A 107 7.36 7.18 -2.75
N ALA A 108 6.27 7.43 -2.05
CA ALA A 108 5.11 6.53 -2.00
C ALA A 108 3.95 7.14 -2.77
N PHE A 109 3.44 6.40 -3.76
CA PHE A 109 2.32 6.84 -4.58
C PHE A 109 0.99 6.52 -3.91
N HIS A 110 0.21 7.57 -3.60
CA HIS A 110 -1.17 7.43 -3.20
C HIS A 110 -2.06 7.35 -4.45
N THR A 111 -2.52 6.15 -4.77
CA THR A 111 -3.24 5.88 -6.02
C THR A 111 -4.76 6.09 -5.94
N GLY A 112 -5.26 6.65 -4.86
CA GLY A 112 -6.69 6.91 -4.66
C GLY A 112 -7.41 5.75 -3.96
N GLY A 113 -8.61 5.43 -4.42
CA GLY A 113 -9.40 4.33 -3.86
C GLY A 113 -10.23 4.68 -2.62
N LEU A 114 -10.34 5.96 -2.24
CA LEU A 114 -11.01 6.39 -1.01
C LEU A 114 -12.50 6.05 -0.97
N GLN A 115 -13.13 5.87 -2.11
CA GLN A 115 -14.52 5.42 -2.20
C GLN A 115 -14.75 4.04 -1.56
N GLY A 116 -13.71 3.21 -1.44
CA GLY A 116 -13.79 1.91 -0.78
C GLY A 116 -13.93 1.96 0.74
N ILE A 117 -13.68 3.14 1.36
CA ILE A 117 -13.74 3.28 2.82
C ILE A 117 -15.16 3.11 3.35
N VAL A 118 -16.16 3.60 2.61
CA VAL A 118 -17.57 3.47 3.02
C VAL A 118 -17.96 2.02 3.17
N GLY A 119 -17.72 1.20 2.14
CA GLY A 119 -18.01 -0.23 2.21
C GLY A 119 -17.18 -0.98 3.26
N ALA A 120 -15.92 -0.58 3.44
CA ALA A 120 -15.07 -1.13 4.50
C ALA A 120 -15.66 -0.83 5.89
N ASN A 121 -16.10 0.39 6.13
CA ASN A 121 -16.72 0.79 7.40
C ASN A 121 -18.05 0.09 7.66
N GLU A 122 -18.87 -0.14 6.64
CA GLU A 122 -20.08 -0.94 6.79
C GLU A 122 -19.78 -2.38 7.28
N MET A 123 -18.75 -3.00 6.69
CA MET A 123 -18.31 -4.33 7.11
C MET A 123 -17.75 -4.33 8.53
N LEU A 124 -16.91 -3.35 8.89
CA LEU A 124 -16.33 -3.21 10.23
C LEU A 124 -17.43 -2.99 11.29
N LYS A 125 -18.42 -2.15 10.99
CA LYS A 125 -19.56 -1.89 11.84
C LYS A 125 -20.38 -3.15 12.12
N LYS A 126 -20.64 -3.97 11.10
CA LYS A 126 -21.35 -5.27 11.28
C LYS A 126 -20.62 -6.24 12.21
N LYS A 127 -19.29 -6.11 12.29
CA LYS A 127 -18.42 -6.93 13.14
C LYS A 127 -18.09 -6.28 14.49
N ASN A 128 -18.73 -5.17 14.86
CA ASN A 128 -18.44 -4.37 16.05
C ASN A 128 -16.95 -4.00 16.18
N ARG A 129 -16.31 -3.64 15.07
CA ARG A 129 -14.91 -3.26 15.01
C ARG A 129 -14.75 -1.74 14.88
N ASN A 130 -13.55 -1.24 15.21
CA ASN A 130 -13.21 0.17 15.02
C ASN A 130 -13.31 0.57 13.56
N LEU A 131 -13.83 1.77 13.33
CA LEU A 131 -14.04 2.31 11.98
C LEU A 131 -12.85 3.17 11.55
N ILE A 132 -12.68 3.28 10.24
CA ILE A 132 -11.80 4.27 9.63
C ILE A 132 -12.52 5.62 9.74
N LEU A 133 -11.84 6.61 10.33
CA LEU A 133 -12.39 7.93 10.52
C LEU A 133 -12.48 8.65 9.17
N LEU A 134 -13.70 9.00 8.80
CA LEU A 134 -13.98 9.91 7.69
C LEU A 134 -14.25 11.27 8.31
N HIS A 135 -13.44 12.27 7.97
CA HIS A 135 -13.78 13.63 8.29
C HIS A 135 -14.63 14.20 7.15
N ASP A 136 -15.84 14.58 7.48
CA ASP A 136 -16.68 15.32 6.57
C ASP A 136 -15.90 16.55 6.11
N LYS A 137 -15.76 16.70 4.80
CA LYS A 137 -15.31 17.96 4.24
C LYS A 137 -16.45 18.96 4.46
N ASN A 138 -16.30 19.71 5.51
CA ASN A 138 -17.12 20.92 5.64
C ASN A 138 -16.73 21.94 4.58
#